data_a983d31fb0a9b836d4d8ce09146aeab1
#
_entry.id   a983d31fb0a9b836d4d8ce09146aeab1
#
_cell.length_a   1.000
_cell.length_b   1.000
_cell.length_c   1.000
_cell.angle_alpha   90.00
_cell.angle_beta   90.00
_cell.angle_gamma   90.00
#
_symmetry.space_group_name_H-M   'P 1'
#
loop_
_entity.id
_entity.type
_entity.pdbx_description
1 polymer ?
#
loop_
_entity_poly.entity_id
_entity_poly.type
_entity_poly.pdbx_seq_one_letter_code
_entity_poly.pdbx_strand_id
1 'polypeptide(L)'
;MLKNYYKNQKIVDIAISLLILAFGISFYFSISMAIADTGAYEQINLLFDYDVPWYLDVLGRAPQSWDVLEPMSRETIWLKHPLIYLFYWIGLPLKLFGLTEVEAVIALVSAASACTLVVIYNISRVIGANSIFSIAVTSLYAFSGITLLTAGMPEAYPLVVLFAVAQIHVLVLVIYKNYYAPLWVRSVLGVMGAGTTLFFFAFFVLIEIAIHFEKNGRHFDLTQLIKVDFRRNVACFMFLFSIVFIIVYWKSLGSVLHDPFQTAKKVVWAVNQNGDKQNILVVLKSFFVYPFILSNPEVFVFGKEKIIDYRSFNYDFLQVMVCLCFLSLIFYGYVKTFKENISLLSVILIWFVFVVLFHLQYQYRGSIFMYAPHHWFLTVIPLMILGREGSDRHKFFVFLLLCLTIFSVYTTNYIKSLPILLSVINDI
;
A
#
# COMPACT_ATOMS: atom_id res chain seq x y z
N MET A 1 -32.16 17.32 -19.20
CA MET A 1 -30.74 17.68 -19.36
C MET A 1 -29.86 17.14 -18.24
N LEU A 2 -30.10 17.41 -16.95
CA LEU A 2 -29.25 16.95 -15.84
C LEU A 2 -29.03 15.44 -15.78
N LYS A 3 -30.06 14.61 -15.98
CA LYS A 3 -29.95 13.15 -15.96
C LYS A 3 -29.02 12.60 -17.06
N ASN A 4 -29.04 13.20 -18.24
CA ASN A 4 -28.13 12.83 -19.34
C ASN A 4 -26.70 13.30 -19.07
N TYR A 5 -26.50 14.47 -18.44
CA TYR A 5 -25.21 14.96 -18.03
C TYR A 5 -24.54 14.01 -17.03
N TYR A 6 -25.25 13.61 -15.95
CA TYR A 6 -24.72 12.66 -14.97
C TYR A 6 -24.43 11.27 -15.57
N LYS A 7 -25.26 10.81 -16.51
CA LYS A 7 -25.02 9.55 -17.23
C LYS A 7 -23.74 9.63 -18.07
N ASN A 8 -23.55 10.73 -18.81
CA ASN A 8 -22.35 10.91 -19.62
C ASN A 8 -21.10 11.02 -18.75
N GLN A 9 -21.16 11.71 -17.60
CA GLN A 9 -20.04 11.82 -16.68
C GLN A 9 -19.62 10.46 -16.11
N LYS A 10 -20.56 9.58 -15.76
CA LYS A 10 -20.27 8.19 -15.35
C LYS A 10 -19.56 7.38 -16.43
N ILE A 11 -19.98 7.53 -17.69
CA ILE A 11 -19.34 6.83 -18.83
C ILE A 11 -17.90 7.29 -18.98
N VAL A 12 -17.65 8.61 -18.88
CA VAL A 12 -16.30 9.18 -18.95
C VAL A 12 -15.44 8.67 -17.80
N ASP A 13 -15.95 8.64 -16.56
CA ASP A 13 -15.20 8.14 -15.40
C ASP A 13 -14.87 6.64 -15.53
N ILE A 14 -15.77 5.84 -16.10
CA ILE A 14 -15.51 4.41 -16.39
C ILE A 14 -14.41 4.28 -17.44
N ALA A 15 -14.50 5.03 -18.56
CA ALA A 15 -13.49 5.00 -19.60
C ALA A 15 -12.11 5.40 -19.08
N ILE A 16 -12.02 6.46 -18.29
CA ILE A 16 -10.77 6.89 -17.64
C ILE A 16 -10.25 5.79 -16.70
N SER A 17 -11.11 5.18 -15.90
CA SER A 17 -10.73 4.08 -15.00
C SER A 17 -10.14 2.89 -15.76
N LEU A 18 -10.72 2.52 -16.90
CA LEU A 18 -10.21 1.44 -17.77
C LEU A 18 -8.87 1.81 -18.40
N LEU A 19 -8.68 3.07 -18.81
CA LEU A 19 -7.39 3.56 -19.32
C LEU A 19 -6.32 3.56 -18.24
N ILE A 20 -6.64 4.01 -17.02
CA ILE A 20 -5.72 3.96 -15.87
C ILE A 20 -5.35 2.50 -15.56
N LEU A 21 -6.31 1.59 -15.58
CA LEU A 21 -6.07 0.17 -15.34
C LEU A 21 -5.12 -0.43 -16.39
N ALA A 22 -5.43 -0.24 -17.67
CA ALA A 22 -4.61 -0.77 -18.77
C ALA A 22 -3.18 -0.18 -18.74
N PHE A 23 -3.07 1.14 -18.58
CA PHE A 23 -1.78 1.82 -18.45
C PHE A 23 -1.00 1.29 -17.25
N GLY A 24 -1.64 1.23 -16.07
CA GLY A 24 -0.97 0.80 -14.83
C GLY A 24 -0.46 -0.64 -14.92
N ILE A 25 -1.25 -1.57 -15.46
CA ILE A 25 -0.80 -2.96 -15.67
C ILE A 25 0.42 -2.98 -16.59
N SER A 26 0.33 -2.38 -17.78
CA SER A 26 1.41 -2.40 -18.76
C SER A 26 2.67 -1.72 -18.24
N PHE A 27 2.52 -0.58 -17.59
CA PHE A 27 3.62 0.24 -17.08
C PHE A 27 4.40 -0.47 -15.97
N TYR A 28 3.69 -0.96 -14.93
CA TYR A 28 4.34 -1.63 -13.81
C TYR A 28 4.89 -3.01 -14.17
N PHE A 29 4.18 -3.74 -15.03
CA PHE A 29 4.68 -5.00 -15.57
C PHE A 29 6.00 -4.80 -16.32
N SER A 30 6.07 -3.81 -17.21
CA SER A 30 7.30 -3.53 -17.98
C SER A 30 8.48 -3.15 -17.10
N ILE A 31 8.26 -2.32 -16.07
CA ILE A 31 9.33 -1.95 -15.12
C ILE A 31 9.81 -3.18 -14.35
N SER A 32 8.87 -3.97 -13.83
CA SER A 32 9.20 -5.14 -13.03
C SER A 32 9.92 -6.22 -13.86
N MET A 33 9.51 -6.40 -15.12
CA MET A 33 10.22 -7.30 -16.04
C MET A 33 11.64 -6.81 -16.31
N ALA A 34 11.85 -5.50 -16.53
CA ALA A 34 13.20 -4.94 -16.70
C ALA A 34 14.10 -5.19 -15.48
N ILE A 35 13.53 -5.18 -14.26
CA ILE A 35 14.26 -5.55 -13.04
C ILE A 35 14.50 -7.07 -12.98
N ALA A 36 13.49 -7.88 -13.32
CA ALA A 36 13.62 -9.34 -13.34
C ALA A 36 14.69 -9.82 -14.32
N ASP A 37 14.78 -9.20 -15.49
CA ASP A 37 15.77 -9.53 -16.54
C ASP A 37 17.23 -9.30 -16.09
N THR A 38 17.47 -8.51 -15.03
CA THR A 38 18.78 -8.37 -14.41
C THR A 38 19.17 -9.53 -13.48
N GLY A 39 18.27 -10.48 -13.21
CA GLY A 39 18.44 -11.54 -12.21
C GLY A 39 18.26 -11.07 -10.75
N ALA A 40 17.89 -9.81 -10.51
CA ALA A 40 17.73 -9.26 -9.16
C ALA A 40 16.69 -10.01 -8.33
N TYR A 41 15.66 -10.56 -8.97
CA TYR A 41 14.59 -11.29 -8.28
C TYR A 41 14.98 -12.72 -7.87
N GLU A 42 16.11 -13.21 -8.31
CA GLU A 42 16.66 -14.51 -7.87
C GLU A 42 17.50 -14.36 -6.60
N GLN A 43 17.87 -13.14 -6.22
CA GLN A 43 18.72 -12.85 -5.07
C GLN A 43 17.89 -12.41 -3.88
N ILE A 44 18.05 -13.12 -2.76
CA ILE A 44 17.38 -12.78 -1.50
C ILE A 44 17.93 -11.46 -0.97
N ASN A 45 17.04 -10.56 -0.56
CA ASN A 45 17.33 -9.29 0.09
C ASN A 45 18.09 -8.26 -0.77
N LEU A 46 18.42 -8.54 -2.04
CA LEU A 46 19.20 -7.63 -2.87
C LEU A 46 18.51 -6.26 -3.01
N LEU A 47 17.22 -6.24 -3.30
CA LEU A 47 16.45 -5.01 -3.48
C LEU A 47 15.75 -4.62 -2.17
N PHE A 48 16.24 -3.59 -1.49
CA PHE A 48 15.60 -3.00 -0.31
C PHE A 48 15.27 -3.99 0.82
N ASP A 49 16.05 -5.08 0.95
CA ASP A 49 15.81 -6.15 1.90
C ASP A 49 14.46 -6.90 1.68
N TYR A 50 13.94 -6.91 0.43
CA TYR A 50 12.75 -7.65 0.05
C TYR A 50 13.03 -9.14 -0.14
N ASP A 51 12.09 -9.96 0.29
CA ASP A 51 12.12 -11.42 0.15
C ASP A 51 11.56 -11.90 -1.20
N VAL A 52 11.89 -11.22 -2.32
CA VAL A 52 11.32 -11.46 -3.65
C VAL A 52 11.33 -12.94 -4.08
N PRO A 53 12.45 -13.70 -3.98
CA PRO A 53 12.45 -15.12 -4.37
C PRO A 53 11.42 -15.95 -3.61
N TRP A 54 11.21 -15.61 -2.35
CA TRP A 54 10.21 -16.29 -1.54
C TRP A 54 8.78 -16.00 -2.00
N TYR A 55 8.46 -14.74 -2.33
CA TYR A 55 7.14 -14.39 -2.86
C TYR A 55 6.90 -14.95 -4.25
N LEU A 56 7.92 -15.06 -5.09
CA LEU A 56 7.84 -15.76 -6.37
C LEU A 56 7.45 -17.23 -6.15
N ASP A 57 8.03 -17.88 -5.17
CA ASP A 57 7.71 -19.27 -4.84
C ASP A 57 6.27 -19.40 -4.30
N VAL A 58 5.87 -18.55 -3.34
CA VAL A 58 4.56 -18.60 -2.70
C VAL A 58 3.41 -18.23 -3.63
N LEU A 59 3.60 -17.21 -4.47
CA LEU A 59 2.58 -16.71 -5.39
C LEU A 59 2.63 -17.44 -6.74
N GLY A 60 3.79 -18.00 -7.12
CA GLY A 60 4.04 -18.63 -8.40
C GLY A 60 3.83 -20.13 -8.43
N ARG A 61 4.00 -20.86 -7.34
CA ARG A 61 3.87 -22.33 -7.28
C ARG A 61 2.68 -22.77 -6.45
N ALA A 62 2.08 -23.88 -6.88
CA ALA A 62 1.03 -24.51 -6.07
C ALA A 62 1.60 -24.88 -4.70
N PRO A 63 0.87 -24.60 -3.61
CA PRO A 63 1.25 -25.09 -2.30
C PRO A 63 1.35 -26.61 -2.37
N GLN A 64 2.56 -27.15 -2.39
CA GLN A 64 2.80 -28.60 -2.56
C GLN A 64 2.30 -29.38 -1.36
N SER A 65 2.28 -28.76 -0.20
CA SER A 65 1.54 -29.21 0.96
C SER A 65 0.98 -27.99 1.67
N TRP A 66 -0.21 -28.12 2.22
CA TRP A 66 -0.74 -27.15 3.16
C TRP A 66 0.00 -27.20 4.51
N ASP A 67 1.10 -27.94 4.58
CA ASP A 67 2.03 -27.97 5.69
C ASP A 67 2.90 -26.72 5.69
N VAL A 68 2.27 -25.64 6.10
CA VAL A 68 2.90 -24.32 6.31
C VAL A 68 3.91 -24.35 7.47
N LEU A 69 3.98 -25.46 8.20
CA LEU A 69 4.87 -25.66 9.35
C LEU A 69 6.08 -26.55 9.07
N GLU A 70 6.16 -27.17 7.89
CA GLU A 70 7.43 -27.82 7.54
C GLU A 70 8.54 -26.78 7.41
N PRO A 71 9.78 -27.16 7.81
CA PRO A 71 10.79 -26.20 8.21
C PRO A 71 11.32 -25.41 7.04
N MET A 72 10.53 -24.49 6.56
CA MET A 72 11.12 -23.31 6.01
C MET A 72 11.83 -22.64 7.18
N SER A 73 13.08 -22.32 7.03
CA SER A 73 13.82 -21.37 7.85
C SER A 73 13.09 -20.00 8.00
N ARG A 74 11.80 -19.92 7.70
CA ARG A 74 10.89 -18.80 7.58
C ARG A 74 9.54 -19.05 8.27
N GLU A 75 9.56 -19.77 9.35
CA GLU A 75 8.40 -20.15 10.18
C GLU A 75 7.47 -19.00 10.61
N THR A 76 7.86 -17.75 10.36
CA THR A 76 7.12 -16.57 10.83
C THR A 76 6.30 -15.89 9.75
N ILE A 77 6.41 -16.30 8.48
CA ILE A 77 5.75 -15.59 7.37
C ILE A 77 4.24 -15.77 7.42
N TRP A 78 3.75 -16.96 7.75
CA TRP A 78 2.31 -17.17 7.93
C TRP A 78 1.69 -16.30 9.04
N LEU A 79 2.51 -15.88 10.04
CA LEU A 79 2.09 -14.92 11.05
C LEU A 79 2.02 -13.50 10.53
N LYS A 80 2.92 -13.14 9.61
CA LYS A 80 2.94 -11.80 9.01
C LYS A 80 1.92 -11.68 7.87
N HIS A 81 1.76 -12.75 7.07
CA HIS A 81 1.01 -12.80 5.82
C HIS A 81 0.07 -14.00 5.76
N PRO A 82 -0.91 -14.12 6.69
CA PRO A 82 -1.66 -15.36 6.89
C PRO A 82 -2.49 -15.83 5.70
N LEU A 83 -2.84 -14.98 4.75
CA LEU A 83 -3.65 -15.35 3.59
C LEU A 83 -2.94 -15.14 2.25
N ILE A 84 -1.63 -14.91 2.26
CA ILE A 84 -0.87 -14.63 1.04
C ILE A 84 -0.99 -15.75 -0.01
N TYR A 85 -1.09 -17.00 0.44
CA TYR A 85 -1.24 -18.17 -0.43
C TYR A 85 -2.53 -18.19 -1.27
N LEU A 86 -3.55 -17.44 -0.87
CA LEU A 86 -4.80 -17.36 -1.66
C LEU A 86 -4.56 -16.69 -3.02
N PHE A 87 -3.56 -15.83 -3.12
CA PHE A 87 -3.26 -15.11 -4.35
C PHE A 87 -2.64 -16.00 -5.44
N TYR A 88 -2.05 -17.15 -5.09
CA TYR A 88 -1.68 -18.17 -6.06
C TYR A 88 -2.87 -18.55 -6.95
N TRP A 89 -4.04 -18.80 -6.34
CA TRP A 89 -5.23 -19.21 -7.09
C TRP A 89 -5.76 -18.10 -8.02
N ILE A 90 -5.52 -16.84 -7.65
CA ILE A 90 -5.87 -15.69 -8.51
C ILE A 90 -4.88 -15.55 -9.67
N GLY A 91 -3.60 -15.85 -9.45
CA GLY A 91 -2.56 -15.83 -10.47
C GLY A 91 -2.57 -17.05 -11.40
N LEU A 92 -3.14 -18.18 -10.97
CA LEU A 92 -3.15 -19.42 -11.74
C LEU A 92 -3.74 -19.30 -13.17
N PRO A 93 -4.87 -18.58 -13.42
CA PRO A 93 -5.37 -18.37 -14.77
C PRO A 93 -4.34 -17.73 -15.70
N LEU A 94 -3.47 -16.85 -15.21
CA LEU A 94 -2.45 -16.19 -16.03
C LEU A 94 -1.43 -17.20 -16.60
N LYS A 95 -1.09 -18.22 -15.82
CA LYS A 95 -0.24 -19.33 -16.29
C LYS A 95 -0.93 -20.15 -17.37
N LEU A 96 -2.26 -20.35 -17.30
CA LEU A 96 -3.03 -21.04 -18.32
C LEU A 96 -3.03 -20.28 -19.65
N PHE A 97 -2.79 -18.97 -19.64
CA PHE A 97 -2.58 -18.14 -20.82
C PHE A 97 -1.13 -18.14 -21.34
N GLY A 98 -0.25 -18.97 -20.78
CA GLY A 98 1.11 -19.18 -21.26
C GLY A 98 2.19 -18.30 -20.63
N LEU A 99 1.86 -17.54 -19.57
CA LEU A 99 2.86 -16.79 -18.82
C LEU A 99 3.71 -17.75 -17.98
N THR A 100 5.01 -17.46 -17.86
CA THR A 100 5.90 -18.12 -16.91
C THR A 100 5.48 -17.84 -15.47
N GLU A 101 6.06 -18.53 -14.49
CA GLU A 101 5.76 -18.31 -13.07
C GLU A 101 6.08 -16.88 -12.65
N VAL A 102 7.24 -16.37 -13.06
CA VAL A 102 7.68 -15.01 -12.75
C VAL A 102 6.76 -13.97 -13.40
N GLU A 103 6.47 -14.13 -14.69
CA GLU A 103 5.56 -13.22 -15.41
C GLU A 103 4.15 -13.23 -14.81
N ALA A 104 3.62 -14.39 -14.43
CA ALA A 104 2.30 -14.49 -13.82
C ALA A 104 2.23 -13.77 -12.46
N VAL A 105 3.26 -13.89 -11.63
CA VAL A 105 3.33 -13.17 -10.34
C VAL A 105 3.47 -11.67 -10.57
N ILE A 106 4.37 -11.24 -11.46
CA ILE A 106 4.55 -9.83 -11.81
C ILE A 106 3.24 -9.24 -12.36
N ALA A 107 2.54 -9.97 -13.25
CA ALA A 107 1.26 -9.53 -13.78
C ALA A 107 0.20 -9.39 -12.69
N LEU A 108 0.13 -10.33 -11.74
CA LEU A 108 -0.79 -10.29 -10.59
C LEU A 108 -0.56 -9.05 -9.73
N VAL A 109 0.68 -8.80 -9.31
CA VAL A 109 0.99 -7.66 -8.42
C VAL A 109 0.87 -6.33 -9.15
N SER A 110 1.23 -6.28 -10.45
CA SER A 110 1.03 -5.10 -11.31
C SER A 110 -0.47 -4.79 -11.50
N ALA A 111 -1.30 -5.81 -11.67
CA ALA A 111 -2.75 -5.65 -11.74
C ALA A 111 -3.34 -5.13 -10.42
N ALA A 112 -2.87 -5.62 -9.27
CA ALA A 112 -3.28 -5.11 -7.96
C ALA A 112 -2.93 -3.63 -7.78
N SER A 113 -1.72 -3.23 -8.20
CA SER A 113 -1.28 -1.83 -8.16
C SER A 113 -2.07 -0.95 -9.13
N ALA A 114 -2.36 -1.43 -10.33
CA ALA A 114 -3.20 -0.72 -11.29
C ALA A 114 -4.65 -0.55 -10.77
N CYS A 115 -5.21 -1.56 -10.11
CA CYS A 115 -6.48 -1.45 -9.40
C CYS A 115 -6.41 -0.40 -8.28
N THR A 116 -5.29 -0.30 -7.56
CA THR A 116 -5.06 0.76 -6.57
C THR A 116 -5.15 2.15 -7.20
N LEU A 117 -4.54 2.37 -8.38
CA LEU A 117 -4.67 3.65 -9.11
C LEU A 117 -6.13 3.96 -9.45
N VAL A 118 -6.89 2.98 -9.91
CA VAL A 118 -8.32 3.14 -10.21
C VAL A 118 -9.10 3.52 -8.95
N VAL A 119 -8.82 2.89 -7.81
CA VAL A 119 -9.51 3.23 -6.55
C VAL A 119 -9.12 4.64 -6.08
N ILE A 120 -7.84 5.04 -6.20
CA ILE A 120 -7.37 6.41 -5.89
C ILE A 120 -8.09 7.45 -6.76
N TYR A 121 -8.18 7.21 -8.08
CA TYR A 121 -8.96 8.05 -8.98
C TYR A 121 -10.42 8.17 -8.52
N ASN A 122 -11.07 7.05 -8.22
CA ASN A 122 -12.46 7.03 -7.77
C ASN A 122 -12.66 7.73 -6.42
N ILE A 123 -11.74 7.58 -5.46
CA ILE A 123 -11.77 8.33 -4.19
C ILE A 123 -11.79 9.83 -4.49
N SER A 124 -10.90 10.32 -5.34
CA SER A 124 -10.83 11.74 -5.71
C SER A 124 -12.14 12.22 -6.35
N ARG A 125 -12.75 11.40 -7.23
CA ARG A 125 -14.06 11.68 -7.85
C ARG A 125 -15.20 11.70 -6.82
N VAL A 126 -15.22 10.78 -5.87
CA VAL A 126 -16.22 10.72 -4.79
C VAL A 126 -16.11 11.93 -3.87
N ILE A 127 -14.90 12.37 -3.54
CA ILE A 127 -14.63 13.60 -2.78
C ILE A 127 -15.18 14.84 -3.52
N GLY A 128 -15.22 14.83 -4.85
CA GLY A 128 -15.80 15.90 -5.67
C GLY A 128 -14.78 16.68 -6.51
N ALA A 129 -13.53 16.20 -6.62
CA ALA A 129 -12.58 16.76 -7.56
C ALA A 129 -13.01 16.46 -9.02
N ASN A 130 -12.66 17.33 -9.97
CA ASN A 130 -12.92 17.09 -11.39
C ASN A 130 -12.01 15.97 -11.93
N SER A 131 -12.35 15.41 -13.11
CA SER A 131 -11.62 14.27 -13.69
C SER A 131 -10.15 14.57 -13.97
N ILE A 132 -9.83 15.78 -14.46
CA ILE A 132 -8.45 16.17 -14.79
C ILE A 132 -7.60 16.25 -13.52
N PHE A 133 -8.11 16.88 -12.47
CA PHE A 133 -7.42 16.94 -11.18
C PHE A 133 -7.24 15.55 -10.56
N SER A 134 -8.27 14.71 -10.69
CA SER A 134 -8.22 13.32 -10.19
C SER A 134 -7.16 12.49 -10.93
N ILE A 135 -7.04 12.65 -12.26
CA ILE A 135 -5.95 12.04 -13.04
C ILE A 135 -4.60 12.54 -12.55
N ALA A 136 -4.45 13.86 -12.34
CA ALA A 136 -3.18 14.43 -11.89
C ALA A 136 -2.75 13.86 -10.53
N VAL A 137 -3.64 13.80 -9.53
CA VAL A 137 -3.34 13.21 -8.22
C VAL A 137 -3.00 11.72 -8.34
N THR A 138 -3.73 10.98 -9.18
CA THR A 138 -3.45 9.55 -9.44
C THR A 138 -2.09 9.37 -10.10
N SER A 139 -1.73 10.22 -11.06
CA SER A 139 -0.42 10.22 -11.72
C SER A 139 0.72 10.54 -10.75
N LEU A 140 0.51 11.49 -9.83
CA LEU A 140 1.49 11.79 -8.79
C LEU A 140 1.80 10.56 -7.93
N TYR A 141 0.77 9.83 -7.52
CA TYR A 141 0.94 8.58 -6.79
C TYR A 141 1.63 7.52 -7.65
N ALA A 142 1.20 7.36 -8.91
CA ALA A 142 1.73 6.35 -9.83
C ALA A 142 3.23 6.50 -10.10
N PHE A 143 3.73 7.75 -10.23
CA PHE A 143 5.12 8.05 -10.52
C PHE A 143 5.97 8.32 -9.29
N SER A 144 5.39 8.30 -8.08
CA SER A 144 6.17 8.40 -6.84
C SER A 144 7.18 7.25 -6.74
N GLY A 145 8.35 7.51 -6.16
CA GLY A 145 9.47 6.58 -6.16
C GLY A 145 9.12 5.21 -5.59
N ILE A 146 8.44 5.17 -4.45
CA ILE A 146 8.05 3.90 -3.84
C ILE A 146 7.05 3.13 -4.70
N THR A 147 6.06 3.80 -5.27
CA THR A 147 5.07 3.14 -6.14
C THR A 147 5.73 2.61 -7.40
N LEU A 148 6.61 3.41 -8.02
CA LEU A 148 7.35 3.01 -9.21
C LEU A 148 8.14 1.70 -9.00
N LEU A 149 8.79 1.57 -7.86
CA LEU A 149 9.63 0.41 -7.55
C LEU A 149 8.85 -0.79 -7.05
N THR A 150 7.80 -0.57 -6.25
CA THR A 150 7.12 -1.68 -5.58
C THR A 150 5.87 -2.18 -6.29
N ALA A 151 5.29 -1.39 -7.20
CA ALA A 151 4.00 -1.71 -7.81
C ALA A 151 4.00 -3.00 -8.65
N GLY A 152 5.12 -3.33 -9.29
CA GLY A 152 5.28 -4.59 -10.03
C GLY A 152 6.14 -5.62 -9.31
N MET A 153 6.72 -5.28 -8.15
CA MET A 153 7.62 -6.16 -7.42
C MET A 153 6.84 -7.32 -6.79
N PRO A 154 7.30 -8.58 -6.97
CA PRO A 154 6.69 -9.75 -6.31
C PRO A 154 6.82 -9.68 -4.80
N GLU A 155 5.82 -9.08 -4.16
CA GLU A 155 5.75 -8.83 -2.72
C GLU A 155 4.29 -8.69 -2.24
N ALA A 156 4.07 -8.72 -0.92
CA ALA A 156 2.74 -8.52 -0.34
C ALA A 156 2.23 -7.08 -0.48
N TYR A 157 3.11 -6.10 -0.65
CA TYR A 157 2.75 -4.68 -0.62
C TYR A 157 1.72 -4.26 -1.67
N PRO A 158 1.83 -4.62 -2.97
CA PRO A 158 0.81 -4.26 -3.96
C PRO A 158 -0.58 -4.74 -3.56
N LEU A 159 -0.65 -5.93 -2.99
CA LEU A 159 -1.91 -6.56 -2.60
C LEU A 159 -2.51 -5.88 -1.36
N VAL A 160 -1.71 -5.66 -0.32
CA VAL A 160 -2.21 -5.04 0.92
C VAL A 160 -2.63 -3.59 0.70
N VAL A 161 -1.89 -2.83 -0.12
CA VAL A 161 -2.22 -1.44 -0.45
C VAL A 161 -3.56 -1.36 -1.18
N LEU A 162 -3.84 -2.28 -2.11
CA LEU A 162 -5.15 -2.35 -2.78
C LEU A 162 -6.29 -2.46 -1.77
N PHE A 163 -6.19 -3.37 -0.80
CA PHE A 163 -7.25 -3.54 0.21
C PHE A 163 -7.32 -2.36 1.18
N ALA A 164 -6.20 -1.76 1.54
CA ALA A 164 -6.17 -0.59 2.40
C ALA A 164 -6.83 0.63 1.71
N VAL A 165 -6.51 0.88 0.44
CA VAL A 165 -7.12 1.96 -0.34
C VAL A 165 -8.62 1.71 -0.55
N ALA A 166 -9.03 0.45 -0.76
CA ALA A 166 -10.45 0.09 -0.84
C ALA A 166 -11.20 0.35 0.48
N GLN A 167 -10.57 0.11 1.64
CA GLN A 167 -11.14 0.46 2.95
C GLN A 167 -11.29 1.98 3.12
N ILE A 168 -10.29 2.77 2.71
CA ILE A 168 -10.41 4.25 2.65
C ILE A 168 -11.55 4.67 1.72
N HIS A 169 -11.70 4.03 0.56
CA HIS A 169 -12.80 4.34 -0.35
C HIS A 169 -14.16 4.13 0.33
N VAL A 170 -14.32 3.06 1.09
CA VAL A 170 -15.55 2.81 1.89
C VAL A 170 -15.78 3.95 2.89
N LEU A 171 -14.76 4.39 3.63
CA LEU A 171 -14.87 5.52 4.55
C LEU A 171 -15.25 6.81 3.82
N VAL A 172 -14.64 7.08 2.68
CA VAL A 172 -14.92 8.25 1.83
C VAL A 172 -16.38 8.22 1.32
N LEU A 173 -16.90 7.05 0.95
CA LEU A 173 -18.31 6.90 0.58
C LEU A 173 -19.27 7.23 1.74
N VAL A 174 -18.91 6.86 2.96
CA VAL A 174 -19.68 7.23 4.16
C VAL A 174 -19.68 8.75 4.34
N ILE A 175 -18.51 9.39 4.32
CA ILE A 175 -18.33 10.82 4.60
C ILE A 175 -19.01 11.70 3.51
N TYR A 176 -18.80 11.39 2.23
CA TYR A 176 -19.20 12.28 1.13
C TYR A 176 -20.50 11.89 0.44
N LYS A 177 -20.93 10.64 0.58
CA LYS A 177 -22.15 10.14 -0.09
C LYS A 177 -23.19 9.59 0.88
N ASN A 178 -22.91 9.59 2.18
CA ASN A 178 -23.75 8.94 3.21
C ASN A 178 -24.13 7.49 2.82
N TYR A 179 -23.19 6.80 2.16
CA TYR A 179 -23.37 5.42 1.72
C TYR A 179 -22.58 4.46 2.61
N TYR A 180 -23.31 3.58 3.27
CA TYR A 180 -22.74 2.56 4.16
C TYR A 180 -22.65 1.23 3.41
N ALA A 181 -21.44 0.84 3.02
CA ALA A 181 -21.22 -0.46 2.42
C ALA A 181 -21.70 -1.59 3.35
N PRO A 182 -22.28 -2.67 2.80
CA PRO A 182 -22.70 -3.83 3.59
C PRO A 182 -21.60 -4.35 4.50
N LEU A 183 -21.98 -4.85 5.67
CA LEU A 183 -21.04 -5.35 6.68
C LEU A 183 -20.06 -6.40 6.09
N TRP A 184 -20.60 -7.35 5.32
CA TRP A 184 -19.79 -8.41 4.72
C TRP A 184 -18.70 -7.86 3.77
N VAL A 185 -19.01 -6.80 2.99
CA VAL A 185 -18.01 -6.15 2.11
C VAL A 185 -16.87 -5.58 2.94
N ARG A 186 -17.19 -4.83 4.00
CA ARG A 186 -16.18 -4.22 4.88
C ARG A 186 -15.34 -5.28 5.58
N SER A 187 -15.98 -6.35 6.08
CA SER A 187 -15.30 -7.45 6.73
C SER A 187 -14.38 -8.21 5.76
N VAL A 188 -14.82 -8.47 4.52
CA VAL A 188 -13.98 -9.10 3.49
C VAL A 188 -12.76 -8.23 3.17
N LEU A 189 -12.93 -6.93 2.97
CA LEU A 189 -11.80 -6.02 2.74
C LEU A 189 -10.82 -6.01 3.93
N GLY A 190 -11.35 -6.03 5.16
CA GLY A 190 -10.55 -6.14 6.38
C GLY A 190 -9.77 -7.45 6.45
N VAL A 191 -10.45 -8.57 6.20
CA VAL A 191 -9.84 -9.92 6.19
C VAL A 191 -8.76 -10.02 5.13
N MET A 192 -8.99 -9.55 3.92
CA MET A 192 -7.99 -9.58 2.86
C MET A 192 -6.78 -8.69 3.17
N GLY A 193 -7.00 -7.48 3.70
CA GLY A 193 -5.92 -6.60 4.13
C GLY A 193 -5.08 -7.20 5.27
N ALA A 194 -5.72 -7.61 6.36
CA ALA A 194 -5.06 -8.22 7.51
C ALA A 194 -4.47 -9.60 7.17
N GLY A 195 -5.10 -10.35 6.28
CA GLY A 195 -4.64 -11.64 5.81
C GLY A 195 -3.41 -11.53 4.91
N THR A 196 -3.29 -10.46 4.15
CA THR A 196 -2.09 -10.18 3.36
C THR A 196 -0.95 -9.66 4.24
N THR A 197 -1.26 -8.83 5.23
CA THR A 197 -0.29 -8.37 6.23
C THR A 197 -1.03 -8.09 7.54
N LEU A 198 -0.76 -8.89 8.58
CA LEU A 198 -1.52 -8.87 9.84
C LEU A 198 -1.57 -7.48 10.51
N PHE A 199 -0.54 -6.68 10.30
CA PHE A 199 -0.46 -5.29 10.73
C PHE A 199 -1.68 -4.45 10.30
N PHE A 200 -2.28 -4.73 9.15
CA PHE A 200 -3.46 -4.01 8.64
C PHE A 200 -4.78 -4.35 9.37
N PHE A 201 -4.77 -5.28 10.32
CA PHE A 201 -5.89 -5.42 11.26
C PHE A 201 -6.12 -4.12 12.05
N ALA A 202 -5.06 -3.47 12.51
CA ALA A 202 -5.16 -2.19 13.21
C ALA A 202 -5.77 -1.10 12.29
N PHE A 203 -5.43 -1.11 11.01
CA PHE A 203 -6.01 -0.19 10.03
C PHE A 203 -7.52 -0.43 9.83
N PHE A 204 -7.94 -1.69 9.70
CA PHE A 204 -9.35 -2.05 9.63
C PHE A 204 -10.13 -1.54 10.85
N VAL A 205 -9.62 -1.77 12.06
CA VAL A 205 -10.25 -1.28 13.30
C VAL A 205 -10.37 0.24 13.30
N LEU A 206 -9.32 0.95 12.87
CA LEU A 206 -9.33 2.41 12.78
C LEU A 206 -10.39 2.93 11.80
N ILE A 207 -10.53 2.28 10.64
CA ILE A 207 -11.58 2.61 9.65
C ILE A 207 -12.97 2.38 10.23
N GLU A 208 -13.21 1.26 10.92
CA GLU A 208 -14.52 0.96 11.54
C GLU A 208 -14.88 1.97 12.65
N ILE A 209 -13.88 2.40 13.44
CA ILE A 209 -14.07 3.48 14.43
C ILE A 209 -14.49 4.77 13.74
N ALA A 210 -13.82 5.15 12.64
CA ALA A 210 -14.14 6.37 11.89
C ALA A 210 -15.54 6.33 11.26
N ILE A 211 -15.93 5.18 10.68
CA ILE A 211 -17.28 4.98 10.14
C ILE A 211 -18.34 5.10 11.25
N HIS A 212 -18.06 4.52 12.41
CA HIS A 212 -18.96 4.62 13.55
C HIS A 212 -19.10 6.05 14.08
N PHE A 213 -17.99 6.78 14.15
CA PHE A 213 -17.97 8.20 14.53
C PHE A 213 -18.80 9.06 13.57
N GLU A 214 -18.68 8.88 12.26
CA GLU A 214 -19.49 9.58 11.26
C GLU A 214 -20.99 9.22 11.40
N LYS A 215 -21.31 7.94 11.58
CA LYS A 215 -22.69 7.46 11.76
C LYS A 215 -23.37 8.10 12.97
N ASN A 216 -22.63 8.43 14.02
CA ASN A 216 -23.13 9.04 15.24
C ASN A 216 -23.06 10.58 15.25
N GLY A 217 -23.00 11.22 14.10
CA GLY A 217 -22.98 12.69 13.99
C GLY A 217 -21.71 13.32 14.54
N ARG A 218 -20.59 12.62 14.46
CA ARG A 218 -19.25 13.06 14.91
C ARG A 218 -19.12 13.23 16.43
N HIS A 219 -19.96 12.54 17.19
CA HIS A 219 -19.82 12.46 18.64
C HIS A 219 -19.02 11.20 19.01
N PHE A 220 -17.89 11.40 19.69
CA PHE A 220 -17.07 10.30 20.20
C PHE A 220 -17.54 9.95 21.60
N ASP A 221 -18.21 8.82 21.72
CA ASP A 221 -18.62 8.24 23.00
C ASP A 221 -18.07 6.81 23.08
N LEU A 222 -17.11 6.61 23.97
CA LEU A 222 -16.51 5.29 24.22
C LEU A 222 -17.55 4.22 24.55
N THR A 223 -18.64 4.60 25.21
CA THR A 223 -19.73 3.66 25.51
C THR A 223 -20.44 3.19 24.24
N GLN A 224 -20.41 3.99 23.18
CA GLN A 224 -20.99 3.65 21.89
C GLN A 224 -20.08 2.74 21.04
N LEU A 225 -18.77 2.79 21.22
CA LEU A 225 -17.85 1.80 20.61
C LEU A 225 -18.12 0.38 21.13
N ILE A 226 -18.67 0.29 22.35
CA ILE A 226 -19.08 -0.98 22.97
C ILE A 226 -20.45 -1.42 22.45
N LYS A 227 -21.19 -0.58 21.71
CA LYS A 227 -22.51 -0.91 21.17
C LYS A 227 -22.48 -2.02 20.11
N VAL A 228 -23.64 -2.61 19.90
CA VAL A 228 -23.88 -3.81 19.11
C VAL A 228 -23.27 -3.75 17.69
N ASP A 229 -23.34 -2.60 17.02
CA ASP A 229 -22.90 -2.48 15.62
C ASP A 229 -21.39 -2.63 15.44
N PHE A 230 -20.57 -1.95 16.28
CA PHE A 230 -19.11 -2.07 16.21
C PHE A 230 -18.67 -3.49 16.57
N ARG A 231 -19.18 -4.03 17.69
CA ARG A 231 -18.88 -5.42 18.10
C ARG A 231 -19.27 -6.43 17.03
N ARG A 232 -20.43 -6.24 16.39
CA ARG A 232 -20.89 -7.10 15.30
C ARG A 232 -19.93 -7.05 14.10
N ASN A 233 -19.39 -5.86 13.75
CA ASN A 233 -18.46 -5.70 12.65
C ASN A 233 -17.13 -6.41 12.93
N VAL A 234 -16.57 -6.20 14.13
CA VAL A 234 -15.36 -6.89 14.56
C VAL A 234 -15.58 -8.40 14.67
N ALA A 235 -16.72 -8.84 15.23
CA ALA A 235 -17.06 -10.25 15.31
C ALA A 235 -17.21 -10.91 13.93
N CYS A 236 -17.86 -10.22 12.97
CA CYS A 236 -17.98 -10.70 11.59
C CYS A 236 -16.60 -10.81 10.92
N PHE A 237 -15.73 -9.82 11.10
CA PHE A 237 -14.34 -9.89 10.65
C PHE A 237 -13.62 -11.09 11.27
N MET A 238 -13.63 -11.22 12.60
CA MET A 238 -12.96 -12.31 13.31
C MET A 238 -13.47 -13.67 12.87
N PHE A 239 -14.76 -13.81 12.68
CA PHE A 239 -15.38 -15.05 12.20
C PHE A 239 -14.91 -15.40 10.79
N LEU A 240 -14.99 -14.46 9.84
CA LEU A 240 -14.52 -14.67 8.47
C LEU A 240 -13.03 -14.94 8.42
N PHE A 241 -12.22 -14.18 9.17
CA PHE A 241 -10.78 -14.39 9.26
C PHE A 241 -10.46 -15.78 9.79
N SER A 242 -11.14 -16.22 10.87
CA SER A 242 -10.95 -17.54 11.44
C SER A 242 -11.31 -18.66 10.45
N ILE A 243 -12.43 -18.52 9.72
CA ILE A 243 -12.82 -19.52 8.70
C ILE A 243 -11.74 -19.61 7.63
N VAL A 244 -11.33 -18.50 7.05
CA VAL A 244 -10.32 -18.49 5.99
C VAL A 244 -8.97 -19.00 6.52
N PHE A 245 -8.60 -18.58 7.72
CA PHE A 245 -7.38 -19.06 8.39
C PHE A 245 -7.42 -20.59 8.59
N ILE A 246 -8.52 -21.13 9.08
CA ILE A 246 -8.70 -22.57 9.26
C ILE A 246 -8.60 -23.30 7.91
N ILE A 247 -9.24 -22.79 6.86
CA ILE A 247 -9.20 -23.40 5.52
C ILE A 247 -7.77 -23.42 4.99
N VAL A 248 -7.05 -22.30 5.14
CA VAL A 248 -5.66 -22.18 4.64
C VAL A 248 -4.70 -23.07 5.42
N TYR A 249 -4.88 -23.16 6.75
CA TYR A 249 -3.93 -23.83 7.66
C TYR A 249 -4.47 -25.14 8.24
N TRP A 250 -5.46 -25.76 7.61
CA TRP A 250 -6.12 -26.98 8.10
C TRP A 250 -5.14 -28.06 8.54
N LYS A 251 -4.14 -28.37 7.74
CA LYS A 251 -3.15 -29.40 8.04
C LYS A 251 -2.18 -29.00 9.16
N SER A 252 -1.89 -27.71 9.27
CA SER A 252 -0.96 -27.16 10.25
C SER A 252 -1.60 -26.88 11.61
N LEU A 253 -2.94 -26.86 11.67
CA LEU A 253 -3.66 -26.58 12.92
C LEU A 253 -3.36 -27.61 14.00
N GLY A 254 -3.15 -28.85 13.61
CA GLY A 254 -2.79 -29.94 14.54
C GLY A 254 -1.49 -29.68 15.30
N SER A 255 -0.45 -29.21 14.61
CA SER A 255 0.84 -28.89 15.25
C SER A 255 0.79 -27.60 16.08
N VAL A 256 0.02 -26.58 15.65
CA VAL A 256 -0.20 -25.37 16.45
C VAL A 256 -0.95 -25.67 17.75
N LEU A 257 -1.96 -26.52 17.68
CA LEU A 257 -2.76 -26.93 18.85
C LEU A 257 -2.00 -27.89 19.78
N HIS A 258 -1.04 -28.63 19.24
CA HIS A 258 -0.23 -29.55 20.04
C HIS A 258 0.77 -28.81 20.95
N ASP A 259 1.32 -27.67 20.51
CA ASP A 259 2.20 -26.85 21.34
C ASP A 259 1.95 -25.33 21.11
N PRO A 260 0.87 -24.80 21.70
CA PRO A 260 0.53 -23.37 21.59
C PRO A 260 1.58 -22.45 22.23
N PHE A 261 2.36 -22.98 23.19
CA PHE A 261 3.37 -22.20 23.89
C PHE A 261 4.61 -21.97 23.04
N GLN A 262 5.06 -22.97 22.29
CA GLN A 262 6.14 -22.83 21.31
C GLN A 262 5.71 -21.91 20.17
N THR A 263 4.49 -22.02 19.70
CA THR A 263 3.92 -21.13 18.69
C THR A 263 3.92 -19.68 19.19
N ALA A 264 3.45 -19.43 20.42
CA ALA A 264 3.49 -18.09 21.02
C ALA A 264 4.92 -17.54 21.16
N LYS A 265 5.90 -18.38 21.56
CA LYS A 265 7.32 -17.99 21.61
C LYS A 265 7.86 -17.59 20.23
N LYS A 266 7.51 -18.33 19.17
CA LYS A 266 7.90 -18.00 17.79
C LYS A 266 7.32 -16.65 17.33
N VAL A 267 6.05 -16.38 17.69
CA VAL A 267 5.42 -15.07 17.44
C VAL A 267 6.17 -13.95 18.16
N VAL A 268 6.43 -14.10 19.45
CA VAL A 268 7.15 -13.10 20.25
C VAL A 268 8.57 -12.90 19.72
N TRP A 269 9.25 -13.99 19.31
CA TRP A 269 10.57 -13.91 18.70
C TRP A 269 10.52 -13.14 17.35
N ALA A 270 9.54 -13.42 16.50
CA ALA A 270 9.38 -12.74 15.21
C ALA A 270 9.12 -11.24 15.36
N VAL A 271 8.39 -10.83 16.41
CA VAL A 271 8.13 -9.42 16.73
C VAL A 271 9.33 -8.76 17.41
N ASN A 272 10.11 -9.52 18.19
CA ASN A 272 11.26 -9.03 18.95
C ASN A 272 12.60 -9.19 18.20
N GLN A 273 12.62 -9.44 16.91
CA GLN A 273 13.85 -9.39 16.14
C GLN A 273 14.37 -7.94 16.17
N ASN A 274 15.22 -7.68 17.17
CA ASN A 274 15.85 -6.40 17.41
C ASN A 274 16.90 -6.15 16.31
N GLY A 275 16.49 -5.48 15.24
CA GLY A 275 17.43 -4.72 14.42
C GLY A 275 17.94 -3.52 15.22
N ASP A 276 19.02 -2.92 14.78
CA ASP A 276 19.56 -1.70 15.39
C ASP A 276 18.47 -0.61 15.43
N LYS A 277 18.26 -0.03 16.62
CA LYS A 277 17.30 1.06 16.80
C LYS A 277 17.68 2.23 15.89
N GLN A 278 16.84 2.53 14.94
CA GLN A 278 17.11 3.60 13.99
C GLN A 278 16.78 4.97 14.59
N ASN A 279 17.52 5.96 14.13
CA ASN A 279 17.23 7.35 14.46
C ASN A 279 15.87 7.73 13.84
N ILE A 280 15.03 8.47 14.58
CA ILE A 280 13.74 8.97 14.10
C ILE A 280 13.86 9.74 12.78
N LEU A 281 14.94 10.46 12.56
CA LEU A 281 15.17 11.20 11.30
C LEU A 281 15.34 10.25 10.10
N VAL A 282 15.93 9.07 10.32
CA VAL A 282 16.07 8.05 9.26
C VAL A 282 14.68 7.50 8.92
N VAL A 283 13.86 7.19 9.92
CA VAL A 283 12.48 6.73 9.72
C VAL A 283 11.66 7.77 8.96
N LEU A 284 11.72 9.04 9.39
CA LEU A 284 10.96 10.10 8.72
C LEU A 284 11.41 10.34 7.27
N LYS A 285 12.72 10.32 6.99
CA LYS A 285 13.23 10.42 5.60
C LYS A 285 12.75 9.26 4.75
N SER A 286 12.85 8.03 5.26
CA SER A 286 12.45 6.82 4.54
C SER A 286 10.93 6.76 4.30
N PHE A 287 10.13 7.41 5.13
CA PHE A 287 8.68 7.39 5.00
C PHE A 287 8.10 8.57 4.22
N PHE A 288 8.75 9.73 4.21
CA PHE A 288 8.16 10.94 3.64
C PHE A 288 8.96 11.55 2.49
N VAL A 289 10.24 11.25 2.36
CA VAL A 289 11.09 11.84 1.32
C VAL A 289 11.41 10.83 0.22
N TYR A 290 12.07 9.72 0.54
CA TYR A 290 12.45 8.70 -0.45
C TYR A 290 11.28 8.06 -1.19
N PRO A 291 10.10 7.83 -0.57
CA PRO A 291 8.95 7.33 -1.30
C PRO A 291 8.45 8.29 -2.38
N PHE A 292 8.71 9.57 -2.23
CA PHE A 292 8.28 10.59 -3.18
C PHE A 292 9.27 10.74 -4.33
N ILE A 293 10.54 11.06 -4.01
CA ILE A 293 11.63 11.20 -4.98
C ILE A 293 12.76 10.26 -4.58
N LEU A 294 13.16 9.39 -5.48
CA LEU A 294 14.30 8.49 -5.29
C LEU A 294 15.62 9.29 -5.31
N SER A 295 16.50 8.98 -4.38
CA SER A 295 17.89 9.41 -4.42
C SER A 295 18.72 8.47 -5.32
N ASN A 296 20.05 8.55 -5.26
CA ASN A 296 20.89 7.53 -5.86
C ASN A 296 20.85 6.26 -4.99
N PRO A 297 20.69 5.06 -5.59
CA PRO A 297 20.76 3.81 -4.86
C PRO A 297 22.21 3.57 -4.39
N GLU A 298 22.35 2.98 -3.22
CA GLU A 298 23.64 2.61 -2.63
C GLU A 298 23.66 1.12 -2.32
N VAL A 299 24.85 0.51 -2.47
CA VAL A 299 25.05 -0.90 -2.14
C VAL A 299 25.63 -1.01 -0.74
N PHE A 300 24.93 -1.69 0.13
CA PHE A 300 25.35 -2.00 1.48
C PHE A 300 25.70 -3.47 1.61
N VAL A 301 26.74 -3.76 2.37
CA VAL A 301 27.14 -5.14 2.69
C VAL A 301 26.70 -5.44 4.12
N PHE A 302 25.82 -6.42 4.26
CA PHE A 302 25.36 -6.92 5.55
C PHE A 302 25.78 -8.39 5.69
N GLY A 303 26.86 -8.64 6.42
CA GLY A 303 27.46 -9.97 6.49
C GLY A 303 27.97 -10.45 5.14
N LYS A 304 27.33 -11.46 4.53
CA LYS A 304 27.63 -11.96 3.18
C LYS A 304 26.66 -11.43 2.12
N GLU A 305 25.62 -10.70 2.51
CA GLU A 305 24.56 -10.24 1.62
C GLU A 305 24.87 -8.82 1.13
N LYS A 306 24.58 -8.54 -0.12
CA LYS A 306 24.58 -7.19 -0.69
C LYS A 306 23.14 -6.70 -0.74
N ILE A 307 22.90 -5.48 -0.29
CA ILE A 307 21.57 -4.85 -0.26
C ILE A 307 21.65 -3.51 -0.98
N ILE A 308 20.82 -3.31 -1.98
CA ILE A 308 20.64 -2.00 -2.62
C ILE A 308 19.55 -1.26 -1.85
N ASP A 309 19.85 -0.05 -1.39
CA ASP A 309 18.91 0.75 -0.59
C ASP A 309 19.11 2.26 -0.81
N TYR A 310 18.13 3.06 -0.38
CA TYR A 310 18.17 4.53 -0.41
C TYR A 310 18.38 5.05 1.02
N ARG A 311 19.66 5.29 1.39
CA ARG A 311 20.02 5.75 2.76
C ARG A 311 20.58 7.16 2.78
N SER A 312 21.31 7.55 1.75
CA SER A 312 21.98 8.84 1.69
C SER A 312 21.06 9.91 1.11
N PHE A 313 21.10 11.08 1.72
CA PHE A 313 20.35 12.25 1.27
C PHE A 313 21.11 12.97 0.15
N ASN A 314 21.29 12.29 -0.99
CA ASN A 314 22.00 12.82 -2.15
C ASN A 314 21.01 13.45 -3.15
N TYR A 315 20.33 14.50 -2.70
CA TYR A 315 19.41 15.27 -3.54
C TYR A 315 20.09 16.53 -4.09
N ASP A 316 19.84 16.81 -5.36
CA ASP A 316 20.15 18.12 -5.93
C ASP A 316 19.17 19.19 -5.42
N PHE A 317 19.49 20.46 -5.68
CA PHE A 317 18.66 21.59 -5.22
C PHE A 317 17.22 21.49 -5.74
N LEU A 318 17.02 21.07 -7.00
CA LEU A 318 15.69 20.96 -7.60
C LEU A 318 14.86 19.87 -6.91
N GLN A 319 15.45 18.70 -6.65
CA GLN A 319 14.81 17.61 -5.92
C GLN A 319 14.35 18.04 -4.52
N VAL A 320 15.21 18.77 -3.79
CA VAL A 320 14.86 19.32 -2.47
C VAL A 320 13.68 20.29 -2.58
N MET A 321 13.71 21.22 -3.55
CA MET A 321 12.61 22.17 -3.75
C MET A 321 11.30 21.48 -4.09
N VAL A 322 11.32 20.45 -4.92
CA VAL A 322 10.12 19.67 -5.29
C VAL A 322 9.58 18.93 -4.07
N CYS A 323 10.43 18.32 -3.24
CA CYS A 323 10.02 17.68 -1.99
C CYS A 323 9.37 18.69 -1.04
N LEU A 324 9.97 19.87 -0.86
CA LEU A 324 9.42 20.91 0.01
C LEU A 324 8.07 21.42 -0.52
N CYS A 325 7.96 21.64 -1.82
CA CYS A 325 6.70 22.01 -2.46
C CYS A 325 5.60 20.97 -2.20
N PHE A 326 5.90 19.70 -2.42
CA PHE A 326 4.96 18.61 -2.21
C PHE A 326 4.52 18.50 -0.75
N LEU A 327 5.46 18.47 0.19
CA LEU A 327 5.17 18.40 1.61
C LEU A 327 4.36 19.63 2.08
N SER A 328 4.67 20.81 1.56
CA SER A 328 3.92 22.03 1.84
C SER A 328 2.49 21.97 1.33
N LEU A 329 2.26 21.41 0.13
CA LEU A 329 0.91 21.21 -0.41
C LEU A 329 0.11 20.21 0.43
N ILE A 330 0.71 19.11 0.84
CA ILE A 330 0.05 18.12 1.73
C ILE A 330 -0.31 18.78 3.06
N PHE A 331 0.65 19.46 3.69
CA PHE A 331 0.44 20.13 4.98
C PHE A 331 -0.65 21.22 4.86
N TYR A 332 -0.60 22.03 3.83
CA TYR A 332 -1.62 23.03 3.55
C TYR A 332 -3.00 22.39 3.37
N GLY A 333 -3.09 21.32 2.57
CA GLY A 333 -4.34 20.57 2.39
C GLY A 333 -4.85 20.04 3.72
N TYR A 334 -3.97 19.48 4.51
CA TYR A 334 -4.30 18.94 5.82
C TYR A 334 -4.87 20.02 6.76
N VAL A 335 -4.14 21.11 6.96
CA VAL A 335 -4.54 22.20 7.89
C VAL A 335 -5.84 22.88 7.44
N LYS A 336 -5.92 23.19 6.15
CA LYS A 336 -7.07 23.94 5.60
C LYS A 336 -8.37 23.15 5.71
N THR A 337 -8.32 21.83 5.53
CA THR A 337 -9.52 21.01 5.36
C THR A 337 -9.82 20.14 6.58
N PHE A 338 -9.00 20.22 7.64
CA PHE A 338 -9.07 19.32 8.80
C PHE A 338 -10.43 19.32 9.49
N LYS A 339 -10.98 20.53 9.78
CA LYS A 339 -12.25 20.65 10.53
C LYS A 339 -13.44 19.99 9.81
N GLU A 340 -13.49 20.12 8.48
CA GLU A 340 -14.58 19.56 7.67
C GLU A 340 -14.43 18.07 7.45
N ASN A 341 -13.20 17.56 7.44
CA ASN A 341 -12.85 16.18 7.12
C ASN A 341 -12.18 15.46 8.29
N ILE A 342 -12.56 15.82 9.51
CA ILE A 342 -11.89 15.38 10.74
C ILE A 342 -11.74 13.86 10.83
N SER A 343 -12.77 13.08 10.47
CA SER A 343 -12.73 11.62 10.54
C SER A 343 -11.68 11.03 9.61
N LEU A 344 -11.66 11.49 8.34
CA LEU A 344 -10.73 10.99 7.34
C LEU A 344 -9.29 11.40 7.66
N LEU A 345 -9.08 12.68 7.98
CA LEU A 345 -7.74 13.19 8.26
C LEU A 345 -7.18 12.70 9.60
N SER A 346 -8.05 12.41 10.59
CA SER A 346 -7.62 11.77 11.84
C SER A 346 -7.19 10.33 11.61
N VAL A 347 -7.88 9.56 10.76
CA VAL A 347 -7.44 8.21 10.37
C VAL A 347 -6.04 8.26 9.77
N ILE A 348 -5.81 9.20 8.86
CA ILE A 348 -4.49 9.38 8.21
C ILE A 348 -3.42 9.68 9.26
N LEU A 349 -3.67 10.66 10.14
CA LEU A 349 -2.70 11.07 11.17
C LEU A 349 -2.39 9.93 12.15
N ILE A 350 -3.44 9.28 12.68
CA ILE A 350 -3.27 8.19 13.65
C ILE A 350 -2.51 7.04 13.00
N TRP A 351 -2.81 6.71 11.73
CA TRP A 351 -2.11 5.66 11.01
C TRP A 351 -0.63 6.00 10.77
N PHE A 352 -0.31 7.24 10.37
CA PHE A 352 1.08 7.68 10.23
C PHE A 352 1.85 7.58 11.55
N VAL A 353 1.26 8.08 12.64
CA VAL A 353 1.88 7.99 13.97
C VAL A 353 2.10 6.52 14.37
N PHE A 354 1.09 5.67 14.15
CA PHE A 354 1.18 4.25 14.44
C PHE A 354 2.31 3.57 13.63
N VAL A 355 2.38 3.80 12.33
CA VAL A 355 3.41 3.22 11.45
C VAL A 355 4.81 3.71 11.85
N VAL A 356 4.98 5.01 12.15
CA VAL A 356 6.26 5.56 12.62
C VAL A 356 6.67 4.92 13.94
N LEU A 357 5.78 4.90 14.93
CA LEU A 357 6.08 4.32 16.25
C LEU A 357 6.37 2.81 16.15
N PHE A 358 5.61 2.10 15.32
CA PHE A 358 5.85 0.67 15.10
C PHE A 358 7.23 0.44 14.52
N HIS A 359 7.62 1.19 13.48
CA HIS A 359 8.93 1.01 12.82
C HIS A 359 10.11 1.64 13.57
N LEU A 360 9.90 2.43 14.60
CA LEU A 360 10.96 2.79 15.56
C LEU A 360 11.34 1.60 16.47
N GLN A 361 10.42 0.66 16.67
CA GLN A 361 10.63 -0.52 17.51
C GLN A 361 10.92 -1.77 16.67
N TYR A 362 10.22 -1.91 15.55
CA TYR A 362 10.29 -3.05 14.65
C TYR A 362 11.13 -2.69 13.43
N GLN A 363 12.35 -3.19 13.41
CA GLN A 363 13.24 -3.03 12.27
C GLN A 363 13.98 -4.33 12.03
N TYR A 364 13.89 -4.80 10.79
CA TYR A 364 14.67 -5.92 10.33
C TYR A 364 15.74 -5.38 9.38
N ARG A 365 17.02 -5.66 9.67
CA ARG A 365 18.21 -5.35 8.84
C ARG A 365 18.39 -3.89 8.37
N GLY A 366 17.47 -2.98 8.65
CA GLY A 366 17.68 -1.54 8.50
C GLY A 366 17.16 -0.89 7.23
N SER A 367 16.53 -1.59 6.28
CA SER A 367 15.82 -0.94 5.18
C SER A 367 14.41 -0.56 5.62
N ILE A 368 14.21 0.71 5.95
CA ILE A 368 12.88 1.24 6.36
C ILE A 368 12.07 1.63 5.14
N PHE A 369 12.73 1.97 4.03
CA PHE A 369 12.09 2.35 2.79
C PHE A 369 11.07 1.31 2.30
N MET A 370 11.36 0.02 2.48
CA MET A 370 10.47 -1.08 2.11
C MET A 370 9.09 -1.02 2.77
N TYR A 371 8.94 -0.35 3.91
CA TYR A 371 7.67 -0.26 4.64
C TYR A 371 6.84 0.98 4.26
N ALA A 372 7.38 1.88 3.44
CA ALA A 372 6.67 3.07 3.00
C ALA A 372 5.34 2.79 2.25
N PRO A 373 5.17 1.71 1.48
CA PRO A 373 3.87 1.40 0.86
C PRO A 373 2.71 1.31 1.85
N HIS A 374 2.96 0.94 3.13
CA HIS A 374 1.93 0.80 4.16
C HIS A 374 1.13 2.09 4.45
N HIS A 375 1.66 3.25 4.10
CA HIS A 375 1.01 4.54 4.39
C HIS A 375 1.07 5.53 3.23
N TRP A 376 1.93 5.30 2.23
CA TRP A 376 2.19 6.27 1.18
C TRP A 376 0.92 6.67 0.41
N PHE A 377 0.00 5.76 0.17
CA PHE A 377 -1.28 6.03 -0.49
C PHE A 377 -2.15 7.07 0.23
N LEU A 378 -1.94 7.29 1.52
CA LEU A 378 -2.67 8.27 2.31
C LEU A 378 -2.20 9.71 2.06
N THR A 379 -0.96 9.90 1.58
CA THR A 379 -0.36 11.22 1.39
C THR A 379 -1.08 12.05 0.31
N VAL A 380 -1.70 11.40 -0.67
CA VAL A 380 -2.40 12.09 -1.75
C VAL A 380 -3.83 12.52 -1.40
N ILE A 381 -4.40 12.02 -0.30
CA ILE A 381 -5.79 12.33 0.10
C ILE A 381 -6.01 13.80 0.42
N PRO A 382 -5.15 14.50 1.19
CA PRO A 382 -5.29 15.94 1.43
C PRO A 382 -5.30 16.75 0.13
N LEU A 383 -4.54 16.32 -0.90
CA LEU A 383 -4.53 16.97 -2.22
C LEU A 383 -5.87 16.78 -2.94
N MET A 384 -6.49 15.60 -2.85
CA MET A 384 -7.82 15.35 -3.43
C MET A 384 -8.87 16.29 -2.85
N ILE A 385 -8.82 16.52 -1.53
CA ILE A 385 -9.75 17.44 -0.84
C ILE A 385 -9.51 18.87 -1.30
N LEU A 386 -8.25 19.30 -1.46
CA LEU A 386 -7.92 20.63 -2.04
C LEU A 386 -8.47 20.81 -3.45
N GLY A 387 -8.48 19.77 -4.26
CA GLY A 387 -9.05 19.80 -5.61
C GLY A 387 -10.56 20.04 -5.64
N ARG A 388 -11.26 19.75 -4.56
CA ARG A 388 -12.69 20.06 -4.36
C ARG A 388 -12.90 21.51 -3.92
N GLU A 389 -12.08 22.00 -3.00
CA GLU A 389 -12.29 23.24 -2.25
C GLU A 389 -11.57 24.44 -2.87
N GLY A 390 -12.09 25.64 -2.56
CA GLY A 390 -11.49 26.89 -2.96
C GLY A 390 -12.06 27.51 -4.23
N SER A 391 -11.63 28.76 -4.51
CA SER A 391 -11.98 29.49 -5.74
C SER A 391 -11.31 28.85 -6.96
N ASP A 392 -11.81 29.16 -8.15
CA ASP A 392 -11.24 28.62 -9.39
C ASP A 392 -9.77 29.01 -9.60
N ARG A 393 -9.38 30.22 -9.17
CA ARG A 393 -7.97 30.65 -9.18
C ARG A 393 -7.10 29.81 -8.26
N HIS A 394 -7.60 29.50 -7.07
CA HIS A 394 -6.88 28.64 -6.12
C HIS A 394 -6.71 27.21 -6.67
N LYS A 395 -7.80 26.63 -7.19
CA LYS A 395 -7.76 25.29 -7.82
C LYS A 395 -6.79 25.26 -9.00
N PHE A 396 -6.79 26.28 -9.83
CA PHE A 396 -5.86 26.39 -10.95
C PHE A 396 -4.40 26.44 -10.48
N PHE A 397 -4.10 27.24 -9.45
CA PHE A 397 -2.76 27.34 -8.90
C PHE A 397 -2.28 26.03 -8.30
N VAL A 398 -3.12 25.36 -7.47
CA VAL A 398 -2.82 24.05 -6.90
C VAL A 398 -2.61 23.00 -8.01
N PHE A 399 -3.43 23.03 -9.05
CA PHE A 399 -3.31 22.15 -10.21
C PHE A 399 -1.99 22.38 -10.97
N LEU A 400 -1.61 23.62 -11.19
CA LEU A 400 -0.34 23.95 -11.86
C LEU A 400 0.86 23.44 -11.05
N LEU A 401 0.88 23.69 -9.73
CA LEU A 401 1.92 23.14 -8.85
C LEU A 401 1.95 21.62 -8.89
N LEU A 402 0.79 20.99 -8.90
CA LEU A 402 0.67 19.52 -9.00
C LEU A 402 1.26 19.01 -10.32
N CYS A 403 0.96 19.66 -11.45
CA CYS A 403 1.53 19.28 -12.75
C CYS A 403 3.06 19.42 -12.79
N LEU A 404 3.60 20.52 -12.26
CA LEU A 404 5.05 20.72 -12.15
C LEU A 404 5.70 19.66 -11.26
N THR A 405 5.03 19.31 -10.16
CA THR A 405 5.49 18.26 -9.25
C THR A 405 5.49 16.90 -9.94
N ILE A 406 4.43 16.53 -10.67
CA ILE A 406 4.34 15.27 -11.42
C ILE A 406 5.45 15.19 -12.47
N PHE A 407 5.66 16.26 -13.23
CA PHE A 407 6.72 16.29 -14.24
C PHE A 407 8.09 16.07 -13.61
N SER A 408 8.39 16.75 -12.50
CA SER A 408 9.66 16.61 -11.79
C SER A 408 9.84 15.19 -11.21
N VAL A 409 8.79 14.62 -10.61
CA VAL A 409 8.80 13.26 -10.04
C VAL A 409 9.00 12.22 -11.13
N TYR A 410 8.26 12.33 -12.25
CA TYR A 410 8.42 11.44 -13.39
C TYR A 410 9.84 11.50 -13.96
N THR A 411 10.36 12.71 -14.20
CA THR A 411 11.71 12.91 -14.75
C THR A 411 12.77 12.34 -13.80
N THR A 412 12.65 12.58 -12.50
CA THR A 412 13.63 12.11 -11.53
C THR A 412 13.56 10.61 -11.32
N ASN A 413 12.39 10.07 -11.04
CA ASN A 413 12.25 8.68 -10.65
C ASN A 413 12.37 7.73 -11.86
N TYR A 414 11.64 8.02 -12.94
CA TYR A 414 11.58 7.11 -14.08
C TYR A 414 12.73 7.33 -15.06
N ILE A 415 13.01 8.59 -15.43
CA ILE A 415 14.02 8.85 -16.47
C ILE A 415 15.45 8.81 -15.91
N LYS A 416 15.68 9.28 -14.66
CA LYS A 416 17.04 9.32 -14.09
C LYS A 416 17.31 8.14 -13.16
N SER A 417 16.49 7.95 -12.10
CA SER A 417 16.83 7.03 -11.00
C SER A 417 16.64 5.56 -11.38
N LEU A 418 15.63 5.22 -12.17
CA LEU A 418 15.41 3.83 -12.56
C LEU A 418 16.54 3.26 -13.43
N PRO A 419 17.06 3.94 -14.47
CA PRO A 419 18.22 3.47 -15.20
C PRO A 419 19.49 3.33 -14.35
N ILE A 420 19.70 4.24 -13.38
CA ILE A 420 20.83 4.13 -12.43
C ILE A 420 20.66 2.88 -11.57
N LEU A 421 19.46 2.62 -11.06
CA LEU A 421 19.17 1.40 -10.28
C LEU A 421 19.48 0.13 -11.10
N LEU A 422 19.01 0.06 -12.35
CA LEU A 422 19.27 -1.08 -13.24
C LEU A 422 20.77 -1.26 -13.52
N SER A 423 21.51 -0.16 -13.71
CA SER A 423 22.98 -0.22 -13.85
C SER A 423 23.64 -0.77 -12.58
N VAL A 424 23.28 -0.25 -11.40
CA VAL A 424 23.83 -0.73 -10.12
C VAL A 424 23.54 -2.21 -9.89
N ILE A 425 22.36 -2.70 -10.28
CA ILE A 425 22.02 -4.13 -10.18
C ILE A 425 22.94 -4.96 -11.10
N ASN A 426 23.15 -4.53 -12.34
CA ASN A 426 23.97 -5.25 -13.32
C ASN A 426 25.47 -5.29 -12.94
N ASP A 427 25.93 -4.34 -12.10
CA ASP A 427 27.32 -4.25 -11.64
C ASP A 427 27.61 -5.14 -10.40
N ILE A 428 26.58 -5.76 -9.81
CA ILE A 428 26.67 -6.61 -8.61
C ILE A 428 26.80 -8.08 -8.95
#